data_660392e31e5b509ecc18c4114409821c
#
_entry.id   660392e31e5b509ecc18c4114409821c
#
_cell.length_a   1.000
_cell.length_b   1.000
_cell.length_c   1.000
_cell.angle_alpha   90.00
_cell.angle_beta   90.00
_cell.angle_gamma   90.00
#
_symmetry.space_group_name_H-M   'P 1'
#
loop_
_entity.id
_entity.type
_entity.pdbx_description
1 polymer ?
#
loop_
_entity_poly.entity_id
_entity_poly.type
_entity_poly.pdbx_seq_one_letter_code
_entity_poly.pdbx_strand_id
1 'polypeptide(L)'
;AFWQEARRAVEQVRPDAIWLGESVHLAHIQAFRSMGFYAASDTELFTAFDILYPYDLWPLYEGVTEGRLPLSRWFDAVDYQEVSFDSCYNKLRCLENHDTRRAADRFPEEKKLLAWTALNYFMKGTVLLYAGEEICVKHTPSLFEKEPIDWNGGRDISAYLAKLATIKKQLPTDELFRISADDAQGIVTASYTGPAAHAVGVFPLAGKGG
;
A
#
# COMPACT_ATOMS: atom_id res chain seq x y z
N ALA A 1 -19.38 16.12 -0.56
CA ALA A 1 -20.17 16.97 0.36
C ALA A 1 -20.25 16.35 1.76
N PHE A 2 -20.89 15.18 1.95
CA PHE A 2 -21.12 14.59 3.29
C PHE A 2 -19.83 14.43 4.13
N TRP A 3 -18.80 13.74 3.63
CA TRP A 3 -17.57 13.52 4.38
C TRP A 3 -16.80 14.81 4.69
N GLN A 4 -16.83 15.80 3.80
CA GLN A 4 -16.24 17.11 4.05
C GLN A 4 -16.97 17.87 5.15
N GLU A 5 -18.29 17.72 5.24
CA GLU A 5 -19.10 18.33 6.30
C GLU A 5 -18.86 17.61 7.64
N ALA A 6 -18.86 16.28 7.64
CA ALA A 6 -18.54 15.46 8.82
C ALA A 6 -17.15 15.79 9.36
N ARG A 7 -16.14 15.87 8.46
CA ARG A 7 -14.78 16.26 8.84
C ARG A 7 -14.75 17.63 9.52
N ARG A 8 -15.35 18.65 8.91
CA ARG A 8 -15.41 19.99 9.51
C ARG A 8 -16.08 20.01 10.89
N ALA A 9 -17.14 19.23 11.10
CA ALA A 9 -17.81 19.14 12.39
C ALA A 9 -16.92 18.48 13.45
N VAL A 10 -16.20 17.41 13.09
CA VAL A 10 -15.28 16.73 14.02
C VAL A 10 -14.07 17.60 14.35
N GLU A 11 -13.50 18.30 13.37
CA GLU A 11 -12.35 19.20 13.57
C GLU A 11 -12.63 20.37 14.51
N GLN A 12 -13.91 20.75 14.71
CA GLN A 12 -14.29 21.72 15.74
C GLN A 12 -14.02 21.21 17.18
N VAL A 13 -14.07 19.88 17.37
CA VAL A 13 -13.87 19.23 18.66
C VAL A 13 -12.47 18.60 18.74
N ARG A 14 -11.99 18.07 17.63
CA ARG A 14 -10.73 17.35 17.54
C ARG A 14 -9.99 17.73 16.26
N PRO A 15 -9.27 18.86 16.25
CA PRO A 15 -8.62 19.39 15.04
C PRO A 15 -7.47 18.50 14.50
N ASP A 16 -6.93 17.59 15.32
CA ASP A 16 -5.88 16.63 14.99
C ASP A 16 -6.41 15.23 14.61
N ALA A 17 -7.71 15.10 14.35
CA ALA A 17 -8.30 13.82 13.93
C ALA A 17 -7.78 13.40 12.55
N ILE A 18 -7.28 12.16 12.45
CA ILE A 18 -6.84 11.56 11.18
C ILE A 18 -8.03 10.84 10.54
N TRP A 19 -8.26 11.12 9.26
CA TRP A 19 -9.33 10.54 8.47
C TRP A 19 -8.78 9.50 7.50
N LEU A 20 -9.07 8.24 7.79
CA LEU A 20 -8.78 7.10 6.92
C LEU A 20 -10.05 6.71 6.17
N GLY A 21 -9.98 6.69 4.83
CA GLY A 21 -11.06 6.23 3.97
C GLY A 21 -10.74 4.89 3.33
N GLU A 22 -11.63 3.91 3.51
CA GLU A 22 -11.61 2.68 2.73
C GLU A 22 -12.28 2.95 1.38
N SER A 23 -11.46 3.33 0.38
CA SER A 23 -11.93 3.50 -0.99
C SER A 23 -12.24 2.14 -1.63
N VAL A 24 -13.02 2.14 -2.71
CA VAL A 24 -13.42 0.91 -3.39
C VAL A 24 -12.60 0.69 -4.67
N HIS A 25 -12.57 -0.56 -5.14
CA HIS A 25 -11.96 -0.91 -6.43
C HIS A 25 -12.58 -0.14 -7.59
N LEU A 26 -11.78 0.19 -8.62
CA LEU A 26 -12.23 0.91 -9.81
C LEU A 26 -13.47 0.29 -10.47
N ALA A 27 -13.57 -1.04 -10.47
CA ALA A 27 -14.71 -1.76 -11.03
C ALA A 27 -16.04 -1.37 -10.33
N HIS A 28 -16.03 -1.15 -9.02
CA HIS A 28 -17.21 -0.69 -8.29
C HIS A 28 -17.58 0.74 -8.65
N ILE A 29 -16.58 1.64 -8.77
CA ILE A 29 -16.82 3.03 -9.23
C ILE A 29 -17.45 3.03 -10.60
N GLN A 30 -16.92 2.22 -11.54
CA GLN A 30 -17.46 2.09 -12.90
C GLN A 30 -18.89 1.54 -12.90
N ALA A 31 -19.15 0.48 -12.11
CA ALA A 31 -20.48 -0.12 -11.99
C ALA A 31 -21.50 0.88 -11.43
N PHE A 32 -21.20 1.59 -10.36
CA PHE A 32 -22.11 2.60 -9.81
C PHE A 32 -22.38 3.74 -10.80
N ARG A 33 -21.33 4.24 -11.47
CA ARG A 33 -21.48 5.31 -12.47
C ARG A 33 -22.32 4.85 -13.68
N SER A 34 -22.16 3.60 -14.13
CA SER A 34 -22.98 3.04 -15.22
C SER A 34 -24.46 2.89 -14.86
N MET A 35 -24.79 2.76 -13.57
CA MET A 35 -26.15 2.75 -13.05
C MET A 35 -26.71 4.17 -12.78
N GLY A 36 -25.95 5.22 -13.10
CA GLY A 36 -26.35 6.60 -12.87
C GLY A 36 -26.13 7.13 -11.45
N PHE A 37 -25.44 6.38 -10.59
CA PHE A 37 -25.08 6.84 -9.25
C PHE A 37 -23.77 7.64 -9.26
N TYR A 38 -23.69 8.62 -8.37
CA TYR A 38 -22.43 9.28 -8.10
C TYR A 38 -21.51 8.34 -7.30
N ALA A 39 -20.30 8.14 -7.79
CA ALA A 39 -19.24 7.44 -7.09
C ALA A 39 -17.94 8.26 -7.18
N ALA A 40 -17.41 8.66 -6.03
CA ALA A 40 -16.21 9.48 -5.93
C ALA A 40 -14.96 8.69 -6.34
N SER A 41 -14.07 9.33 -7.07
CA SER A 41 -12.70 8.87 -7.31
C SER A 41 -11.82 9.15 -6.09
N ASP A 42 -10.64 8.53 -6.04
CA ASP A 42 -9.69 8.77 -4.96
C ASP A 42 -9.25 10.25 -4.91
N THR A 43 -9.10 10.92 -6.05
CA THR A 43 -8.81 12.36 -6.11
C THR A 43 -9.88 13.18 -5.40
N GLU A 44 -11.16 12.83 -5.59
CA GLU A 44 -12.27 13.49 -4.93
C GLU A 44 -12.33 13.13 -3.43
N LEU A 45 -11.99 11.89 -3.06
CA LEU A 45 -11.97 11.44 -1.67
C LEU A 45 -10.87 12.10 -0.85
N PHE A 46 -9.70 12.40 -1.42
CA PHE A 46 -8.62 13.14 -0.74
C PHE A 46 -9.03 14.55 -0.32
N THR A 47 -10.12 15.10 -0.82
CA THR A 47 -10.69 16.36 -0.30
C THR A 47 -11.32 16.22 1.10
N ALA A 48 -11.50 15.01 1.59
CA ALA A 48 -12.12 14.72 2.89
C ALA A 48 -11.30 13.76 3.76
N PHE A 49 -10.45 12.94 3.17
CA PHE A 49 -9.65 11.94 3.87
C PHE A 49 -8.16 12.25 3.75
N ASP A 50 -7.42 11.97 4.82
CA ASP A 50 -5.96 12.12 4.85
C ASP A 50 -5.27 10.90 4.24
N ILE A 51 -5.85 9.70 4.42
CA ILE A 51 -5.29 8.43 3.98
C ILE A 51 -6.38 7.64 3.26
N LEU A 52 -6.04 7.05 2.11
CA LEU A 52 -6.93 6.14 1.38
C LEU A 52 -6.28 4.78 1.15
N TYR A 53 -7.09 3.73 1.15
CA TYR A 53 -6.68 2.38 0.75
C TYR A 53 -6.18 2.37 -0.70
N PRO A 54 -5.26 1.45 -1.08
CA PRO A 54 -4.65 1.41 -2.42
C PRO A 54 -5.48 0.59 -3.42
N TYR A 55 -6.81 0.55 -3.25
CA TYR A 55 -7.70 -0.30 -4.06
C TYR A 55 -7.84 0.16 -5.52
N ASP A 56 -7.49 1.40 -5.82
CA ASP A 56 -7.41 1.92 -7.19
C ASP A 56 -6.39 1.15 -8.06
N LEU A 57 -5.25 0.74 -7.48
CA LEU A 57 -4.21 -0.03 -8.17
C LEU A 57 -4.13 -1.50 -7.72
N TRP A 58 -5.03 -1.96 -6.85
CA TRP A 58 -4.99 -3.31 -6.31
C TRP A 58 -5.02 -4.42 -7.38
N PRO A 59 -5.83 -4.32 -8.46
CA PRO A 59 -5.81 -5.32 -9.54
C PRO A 59 -4.47 -5.43 -10.27
N LEU A 60 -3.73 -4.31 -10.37
CA LEU A 60 -2.38 -4.33 -10.96
C LEU A 60 -1.38 -4.98 -10.00
N TYR A 61 -1.45 -4.66 -8.71
CA TYR A 61 -0.65 -5.32 -7.68
C TYR A 61 -0.85 -6.84 -7.69
N GLU A 62 -2.09 -7.32 -7.69
CA GLU A 62 -2.39 -8.76 -7.80
C GLU A 62 -1.85 -9.36 -9.09
N GLY A 63 -2.10 -8.71 -10.24
CA GLY A 63 -1.60 -9.18 -11.53
C GLY A 63 -0.09 -9.35 -11.57
N VAL A 64 0.64 -8.42 -10.95
CA VAL A 64 2.10 -8.46 -10.86
C VAL A 64 2.59 -9.54 -9.88
N THR A 65 2.02 -9.59 -8.69
CA THR A 65 2.45 -10.55 -7.65
C THR A 65 2.13 -12.00 -7.99
N GLU A 66 1.12 -12.23 -8.83
CA GLU A 66 0.75 -13.54 -9.38
C GLU A 66 1.49 -13.86 -10.69
N GLY A 67 2.34 -12.99 -11.18
CA GLY A 67 3.12 -13.18 -12.40
C GLY A 67 2.31 -13.07 -13.71
N ARG A 68 1.07 -12.55 -13.66
CA ARG A 68 0.23 -12.29 -14.83
C ARG A 68 0.60 -11.01 -15.58
N LEU A 69 1.25 -10.09 -14.91
CA LEU A 69 1.68 -8.80 -15.43
C LEU A 69 3.16 -8.57 -15.07
N PRO A 70 3.92 -7.85 -15.91
CA PRO A 70 5.27 -7.43 -15.57
C PRO A 70 5.25 -6.38 -14.43
N LEU A 71 6.36 -6.26 -13.70
CA LEU A 71 6.50 -5.34 -12.57
C LEU A 71 6.17 -3.89 -12.97
N SER A 72 6.65 -3.47 -14.12
CA SER A 72 6.45 -2.12 -14.66
C SER A 72 4.98 -1.71 -14.67
N ARG A 73 4.04 -2.62 -14.95
CA ARG A 73 2.61 -2.28 -15.02
C ARG A 73 2.03 -1.68 -13.75
N TRP A 74 2.47 -2.15 -12.59
CA TRP A 74 2.03 -1.59 -11.32
C TRP A 74 2.86 -0.37 -10.93
N PHE A 75 4.20 -0.47 -11.09
CA PHE A 75 5.08 0.60 -10.63
C PHE A 75 4.97 1.88 -11.48
N ASP A 76 4.74 1.78 -12.80
CA ASP A 76 4.44 2.94 -13.65
C ASP A 76 3.12 3.63 -13.20
N ALA A 77 2.12 2.85 -12.80
CA ALA A 77 0.88 3.42 -12.28
C ALA A 77 1.06 4.08 -10.91
N VAL A 78 1.91 3.51 -10.04
CA VAL A 78 2.28 4.15 -8.75
C VAL A 78 3.07 5.44 -9.00
N ASP A 79 4.02 5.43 -9.93
CA ASP A 79 4.79 6.63 -10.29
C ASP A 79 3.88 7.72 -10.88
N TYR A 80 2.87 7.32 -11.66
CA TYR A 80 1.89 8.24 -12.22
C TYR A 80 1.01 8.91 -11.15
N GLN A 81 0.80 8.27 -9.98
CA GLN A 81 0.07 8.89 -8.87
C GLN A 81 0.75 10.19 -8.38
N GLU A 82 2.09 10.31 -8.50
CA GLU A 82 2.82 11.51 -8.09
C GLU A 82 2.45 12.77 -8.88
N VAL A 83 1.90 12.60 -10.09
CA VAL A 83 1.49 13.72 -10.95
C VAL A 83 -0.03 13.81 -11.13
N SER A 84 -0.78 12.76 -10.76
CA SER A 84 -2.24 12.70 -10.90
C SER A 84 -2.99 13.05 -9.62
N PHE A 85 -2.34 12.93 -8.47
CA PHE A 85 -2.86 13.36 -7.17
C PHE A 85 -2.17 14.63 -6.68
N ASP A 86 -2.75 15.31 -5.72
CA ASP A 86 -2.08 16.41 -5.02
C ASP A 86 -0.83 15.90 -4.31
N SER A 87 0.19 16.76 -4.19
CA SER A 87 1.49 16.39 -3.61
C SER A 87 1.40 15.83 -2.18
N CYS A 88 0.34 16.18 -1.45
CA CYS A 88 0.09 15.70 -0.09
C CYS A 88 -0.71 14.38 -0.02
N TYR A 89 -1.00 13.72 -1.15
CA TYR A 89 -1.73 12.47 -1.14
C TYR A 89 -1.03 11.40 -0.29
N ASN A 90 -1.81 10.60 0.42
CA ASN A 90 -1.29 9.55 1.29
C ASN A 90 -2.08 8.25 1.10
N LYS A 91 -1.45 7.25 0.49
CA LYS A 91 -2.01 5.91 0.34
C LYS A 91 -1.64 5.02 1.52
N LEU A 92 -2.57 4.20 1.96
CA LEU A 92 -2.33 3.15 2.94
C LEU A 92 -1.59 1.99 2.27
N ARG A 93 -0.28 1.96 2.36
CA ARG A 93 0.55 0.92 1.74
C ARG A 93 0.48 -0.38 2.55
N CYS A 94 0.02 -1.45 1.93
CA CYS A 94 -0.07 -2.77 2.54
C CYS A 94 0.24 -3.87 1.52
N LEU A 95 0.74 -5.00 1.98
CA LEU A 95 0.87 -6.23 1.19
C LEU A 95 -0.35 -7.12 1.35
N GLU A 96 -1.04 -6.98 2.48
CA GLU A 96 -2.23 -7.70 2.88
C GLU A 96 -3.13 -6.83 3.76
N ASN A 97 -4.40 -7.21 3.85
CA ASN A 97 -5.36 -6.66 4.79
C ASN A 97 -6.49 -7.68 5.04
N HIS A 98 -7.56 -7.27 5.73
CA HIS A 98 -8.68 -8.16 6.07
C HIS A 98 -9.45 -8.70 4.85
N ASP A 99 -9.40 -8.03 3.70
CA ASP A 99 -10.09 -8.42 2.45
C ASP A 99 -9.23 -9.24 1.50
N THR A 100 -7.95 -9.43 1.82
CA THR A 100 -7.00 -9.92 0.83
C THR A 100 -6.21 -11.13 1.28
N ARG A 101 -5.63 -11.83 0.31
CA ARG A 101 -4.74 -12.95 0.56
C ARG A 101 -3.53 -12.51 1.39
N ARG A 102 -3.13 -13.32 2.37
CA ARG A 102 -1.95 -13.09 3.22
C ARG A 102 -0.67 -12.97 2.40
N ALA A 103 0.21 -12.04 2.78
CA ALA A 103 1.49 -11.83 2.11
C ALA A 103 2.40 -13.05 2.17
N ALA A 104 2.46 -13.73 3.32
CA ALA A 104 3.27 -14.94 3.48
C ALA A 104 2.74 -16.16 2.68
N ASP A 105 1.46 -16.16 2.31
CA ASP A 105 0.89 -17.14 1.38
C ASP A 105 1.14 -16.74 -0.07
N ARG A 106 1.04 -15.44 -0.40
CA ARG A 106 1.33 -14.87 -1.71
C ARG A 106 2.81 -14.99 -2.09
N PHE A 107 3.69 -14.81 -1.12
CA PHE A 107 5.16 -14.88 -1.25
C PHE A 107 5.72 -15.99 -0.35
N PRO A 108 5.59 -17.28 -0.73
CA PRO A 108 6.04 -18.39 0.11
C PRO A 108 7.57 -18.44 0.27
N GLU A 109 8.30 -17.83 -0.65
CA GLU A 109 9.75 -17.69 -0.58
C GLU A 109 10.11 -16.51 0.33
N GLU A 110 10.86 -16.80 1.41
CA GLU A 110 11.23 -15.82 2.43
C GLU A 110 11.89 -14.56 1.88
N LYS A 111 12.89 -14.72 1.04
CA LYS A 111 13.65 -13.59 0.47
C LYS A 111 12.73 -12.66 -0.32
N LYS A 112 11.78 -13.26 -1.05
CA LYS A 112 10.78 -12.52 -1.83
C LYS A 112 9.82 -11.77 -0.91
N LEU A 113 9.30 -12.43 0.13
CA LEU A 113 8.44 -11.79 1.13
C LEU A 113 9.14 -10.59 1.77
N LEU A 114 10.37 -10.77 2.26
CA LEU A 114 11.13 -9.70 2.90
C LEU A 114 11.45 -8.54 1.94
N ALA A 115 11.75 -8.83 0.67
CA ALA A 115 12.01 -7.79 -0.33
C ALA A 115 10.73 -6.96 -0.63
N TRP A 116 9.57 -7.60 -0.78
CA TRP A 116 8.29 -6.92 -0.94
C TRP A 116 7.90 -6.11 0.29
N THR A 117 8.13 -6.66 1.49
CA THR A 117 7.92 -5.95 2.76
C THR A 117 8.81 -4.69 2.86
N ALA A 118 10.10 -4.81 2.52
CA ALA A 118 11.01 -3.66 2.52
C ALA A 118 10.55 -2.56 1.55
N LEU A 119 10.15 -2.95 0.34
CA LEU A 119 9.62 -2.02 -0.65
C LEU A 119 8.34 -1.33 -0.13
N ASN A 120 7.41 -2.09 0.45
CA ASN A 120 6.16 -1.54 1.01
C ASN A 120 6.44 -0.44 2.04
N TYR A 121 7.42 -0.64 2.91
CA TYR A 121 7.85 0.37 3.88
C TYR A 121 8.57 1.57 3.22
N PHE A 122 9.30 1.35 2.13
CA PHE A 122 10.03 2.41 1.45
C PHE A 122 9.11 3.32 0.62
N MET A 123 8.02 2.80 0.07
CA MET A 123 7.08 3.58 -0.77
C MET A 123 6.48 4.77 -0.02
N LYS A 124 6.20 5.86 -0.74
CA LYS A 124 5.44 7.00 -0.20
C LYS A 124 4.05 6.55 0.26
N GLY A 125 3.65 7.00 1.44
CA GLY A 125 2.37 6.65 2.07
C GLY A 125 2.52 6.14 3.49
N THR A 126 1.40 5.84 4.13
CA THR A 126 1.31 5.23 5.46
C THR A 126 1.34 3.71 5.34
N VAL A 127 2.10 3.03 6.19
CA VAL A 127 2.16 1.56 6.19
C VAL A 127 1.07 1.00 7.11
N LEU A 128 0.28 0.07 6.58
CA LEU A 128 -0.57 -0.82 7.36
C LEU A 128 0.20 -2.12 7.62
N LEU A 129 0.24 -2.51 8.87
CA LEU A 129 0.63 -3.84 9.31
C LEU A 129 -0.63 -4.58 9.77
N TYR A 130 -1.03 -5.62 9.05
CA TYR A 130 -2.21 -6.40 9.41
C TYR A 130 -1.85 -7.46 10.45
N ALA A 131 -2.69 -7.63 11.48
CA ALA A 131 -2.43 -8.54 12.60
C ALA A 131 -2.06 -9.95 12.13
N GLY A 132 -0.91 -10.47 12.57
CA GLY A 132 -0.31 -11.75 12.16
C GLY A 132 0.67 -11.65 10.99
N GLU A 133 0.79 -10.51 10.33
CA GLU A 133 1.82 -10.30 9.29
C GLU A 133 3.22 -10.37 9.90
N GLU A 134 3.40 -9.89 11.13
CA GLU A 134 4.65 -9.92 11.88
C GLU A 134 5.17 -11.32 12.20
N ILE A 135 4.30 -12.32 12.16
CA ILE A 135 4.64 -13.73 12.32
C ILE A 135 4.40 -14.56 11.05
N CYS A 136 4.24 -13.90 9.92
CA CYS A 136 4.07 -14.54 8.62
C CYS A 136 2.89 -15.54 8.55
N VAL A 137 1.74 -15.20 9.13
CA VAL A 137 0.53 -16.02 9.02
C VAL A 137 0.12 -16.17 7.57
N LYS A 138 -0.18 -17.41 7.16
CA LYS A 138 -0.61 -17.72 5.78
C LYS A 138 -2.11 -17.86 5.60
N HIS A 139 -2.80 -18.22 6.68
CA HIS A 139 -4.25 -18.39 6.65
C HIS A 139 -4.95 -17.03 6.67
N THR A 140 -5.82 -16.79 5.71
CA THR A 140 -6.70 -15.60 5.70
C THR A 140 -7.92 -15.93 6.56
N PRO A 141 -8.12 -15.23 7.70
CA PRO A 141 -9.26 -15.52 8.58
C PRO A 141 -10.57 -15.11 7.90
N SER A 142 -11.65 -15.81 8.26
CA SER A 142 -13.00 -15.43 7.85
C SER A 142 -13.35 -14.03 8.39
N LEU A 143 -14.05 -13.25 7.57
CA LEU A 143 -14.61 -11.95 8.00
C LEU A 143 -15.89 -12.13 8.85
N PHE A 144 -16.53 -13.30 8.80
CA PHE A 144 -17.85 -13.53 9.37
C PHE A 144 -17.86 -14.54 10.50
N GLU A 145 -16.80 -15.37 10.61
CA GLU A 145 -16.68 -16.40 11.62
C GLU A 145 -15.59 -16.06 12.63
N LYS A 146 -15.70 -16.60 13.84
CA LYS A 146 -14.68 -16.41 14.88
C LYS A 146 -13.46 -17.30 14.59
N GLU A 147 -12.47 -16.74 13.93
CA GLU A 147 -11.19 -17.39 13.65
C GLU A 147 -10.03 -16.58 14.27
N PRO A 148 -9.56 -16.94 15.46
CA PRO A 148 -8.44 -16.27 16.09
C PRO A 148 -7.14 -16.57 15.35
N ILE A 149 -6.23 -15.61 15.31
CA ILE A 149 -4.90 -15.78 14.76
C ILE A 149 -4.10 -16.77 15.63
N ASP A 150 -3.48 -17.77 15.00
CA ASP A 150 -2.48 -18.62 15.66
C ASP A 150 -1.14 -17.89 15.74
N TRP A 151 -0.88 -17.31 16.89
CA TRP A 151 0.35 -16.54 17.13
C TRP A 151 1.62 -17.40 17.25
N ASN A 152 1.50 -18.73 17.29
CA ASN A 152 2.61 -19.68 17.39
C ASN A 152 2.90 -20.38 16.05
N GLY A 153 2.06 -20.21 15.05
CA GLY A 153 2.10 -20.97 13.80
C GLY A 153 3.03 -20.44 12.72
N GLY A 154 3.70 -19.32 12.96
CA GLY A 154 4.46 -18.63 11.93
C GLY A 154 5.90 -18.30 12.31
N ARG A 155 6.56 -17.62 11.38
CA ARG A 155 7.92 -17.13 11.58
C ARG A 155 7.88 -15.66 12.03
N ASP A 156 8.51 -15.35 13.14
CA ASP A 156 8.62 -13.98 13.67
C ASP A 156 9.62 -13.14 12.84
N ILE A 157 9.11 -12.06 12.21
CA ILE A 157 9.86 -11.03 11.51
C ILE A 157 9.75 -9.65 12.20
N SER A 158 9.26 -9.57 13.43
CA SER A 158 9.01 -8.32 14.14
C SER A 158 10.25 -7.44 14.23
N ALA A 159 11.43 -8.04 14.47
CA ALA A 159 12.69 -7.29 14.52
C ALA A 159 13.06 -6.67 13.16
N TYR A 160 12.72 -7.34 12.06
CA TYR A 160 12.89 -6.81 10.71
C TYR A 160 11.94 -5.64 10.45
N LEU A 161 10.65 -5.80 10.78
CA LEU A 161 9.65 -4.74 10.65
C LEU A 161 10.00 -3.50 11.47
N ALA A 162 10.52 -3.67 12.68
CA ALA A 162 10.99 -2.57 13.52
C ALA A 162 12.13 -1.77 12.87
N LYS A 163 13.08 -2.46 12.20
CA LYS A 163 14.15 -1.80 11.42
C LYS A 163 13.56 -1.03 10.24
N LEU A 164 12.64 -1.63 9.49
CA LEU A 164 11.98 -0.97 8.36
C LEU A 164 11.18 0.26 8.82
N ALA A 165 10.46 0.17 9.95
CA ALA A 165 9.76 1.30 10.54
C ALA A 165 10.71 2.45 10.94
N THR A 166 11.90 2.11 11.42
CA THR A 166 12.95 3.10 11.72
C THR A 166 13.44 3.79 10.44
N ILE A 167 13.70 3.01 9.38
CA ILE A 167 14.07 3.56 8.07
C ILE A 167 12.95 4.46 7.54
N LYS A 168 11.69 3.98 7.59
CA LYS A 168 10.51 4.74 7.12
C LYS A 168 10.43 6.13 7.74
N LYS A 169 10.69 6.25 9.04
CA LYS A 169 10.68 7.54 9.77
C LYS A 169 11.79 8.51 9.32
N GLN A 170 12.84 8.00 8.68
CA GLN A 170 13.97 8.81 8.20
C GLN A 170 13.86 9.17 6.71
N LEU A 171 12.89 8.59 5.99
CA LEU A 171 12.70 8.90 4.57
C LEU A 171 12.21 10.35 4.41
N PRO A 172 12.76 11.08 3.44
CA PRO A 172 12.35 12.46 3.17
C PRO A 172 11.04 12.48 2.36
N THR A 173 9.92 12.16 3.02
CA THR A 173 8.62 11.94 2.36
C THR A 173 7.99 13.19 1.77
N ASP A 174 8.51 14.38 2.10
CA ASP A 174 8.11 15.67 1.53
C ASP A 174 8.82 15.97 0.19
N GLU A 175 9.83 15.16 -0.17
CA GLU A 175 10.55 15.29 -1.42
C GLU A 175 9.89 14.48 -2.54
N LEU A 176 10.28 14.77 -3.79
CA LEU A 176 9.76 14.09 -4.97
C LEU A 176 10.03 12.57 -4.89
N PHE A 177 8.98 11.79 -4.83
CA PHE A 177 9.05 10.34 -4.91
C PHE A 177 9.01 9.88 -6.37
N ARG A 178 9.88 8.93 -6.71
CA ARG A 178 9.86 8.25 -8.02
C ARG A 178 10.05 6.75 -7.80
N ILE A 179 9.43 5.96 -8.66
CA ILE A 179 9.58 4.51 -8.64
C ILE A 179 9.53 3.95 -10.07
N SER A 180 10.37 2.96 -10.34
CA SER A 180 10.44 2.30 -11.65
C SER A 180 10.84 0.84 -11.49
N ALA A 181 10.52 0.02 -12.48
CA ALA A 181 10.90 -1.38 -12.52
C ALA A 181 11.68 -1.73 -13.79
N ASP A 182 12.70 -2.55 -13.63
CA ASP A 182 13.37 -3.28 -14.70
C ASP A 182 12.81 -4.70 -14.73
N ASP A 183 11.91 -4.97 -15.67
CA ASP A 183 11.26 -6.27 -15.80
C ASP A 183 12.24 -7.39 -16.19
N ALA A 184 13.31 -7.07 -16.94
CA ALA A 184 14.30 -8.06 -17.38
C ALA A 184 15.16 -8.55 -16.23
N GLN A 185 15.46 -7.68 -15.27
CA GLN A 185 16.22 -8.00 -14.07
C GLN A 185 15.34 -8.35 -12.87
N GLY A 186 14.05 -8.01 -12.92
CA GLY A 186 13.14 -8.18 -11.81
C GLY A 186 13.45 -7.27 -10.62
N ILE A 187 13.99 -6.08 -10.91
CA ILE A 187 14.43 -5.10 -9.92
C ILE A 187 13.52 -3.89 -9.95
N VAL A 188 13.15 -3.40 -8.77
CA VAL A 188 12.47 -2.12 -8.58
C VAL A 188 13.41 -1.14 -7.92
N THR A 189 13.48 0.07 -8.46
CA THR A 189 14.20 1.19 -7.86
C THR A 189 13.20 2.26 -7.46
N ALA A 190 13.28 2.69 -6.20
CA ALA A 190 12.49 3.80 -5.68
C ALA A 190 13.40 4.86 -5.09
N SER A 191 13.02 6.13 -5.23
CA SER A 191 13.83 7.24 -4.73
C SER A 191 12.97 8.38 -4.22
N TYR A 192 13.53 9.08 -3.25
CA TYR A 192 13.13 10.43 -2.84
C TYR A 192 14.25 11.37 -3.23
N THR A 193 13.93 12.46 -3.91
CA THR A 193 14.93 13.39 -4.45
C THR A 193 14.47 14.82 -4.28
N GLY A 194 15.24 15.60 -3.56
CA GLY A 194 14.99 17.03 -3.37
C GLY A 194 16.22 17.76 -2.87
N PRO A 195 16.12 19.07 -2.66
CA PRO A 195 17.25 19.91 -2.27
C PRO A 195 17.78 19.63 -0.87
N ALA A 196 16.94 19.13 0.03
CA ALA A 196 17.29 18.92 1.43
C ALA A 196 17.83 17.51 1.71
N ALA A 197 17.31 16.50 1.03
CA ALA A 197 17.66 15.10 1.28
C ALA A 197 17.42 14.20 0.06
N HIS A 198 18.11 13.06 0.06
CA HIS A 198 17.96 12.00 -0.93
C HIS A 198 17.89 10.65 -0.25
N ALA A 199 17.05 9.77 -0.78
CA ALA A 199 17.04 8.35 -0.40
C ALA A 199 16.79 7.49 -1.65
N VAL A 200 17.52 6.40 -1.79
CA VAL A 200 17.34 5.44 -2.88
C VAL A 200 17.25 4.03 -2.30
N GLY A 201 16.24 3.29 -2.75
CA GLY A 201 16.04 1.87 -2.46
C GLY A 201 16.07 1.04 -3.74
N VAL A 202 16.72 -0.12 -3.68
CA VAL A 202 16.76 -1.11 -4.78
C VAL A 202 16.26 -2.44 -4.25
N PHE A 203 15.23 -2.99 -4.91
CA PHE A 203 14.48 -4.14 -4.42
C PHE A 203 14.43 -5.24 -5.50
N PRO A 204 15.13 -6.37 -5.31
CA PRO A 204 15.02 -7.53 -6.18
C PRO A 204 13.72 -8.29 -5.86
N LEU A 205 12.68 -8.10 -6.68
CA LEU A 205 11.34 -8.67 -6.43
C LEU A 205 11.05 -9.95 -7.22
N ALA A 206 11.65 -10.11 -8.40
CA ALA A 206 11.61 -11.33 -9.15
C ALA A 206 12.95 -12.03 -8.93
N GLY A 207 12.98 -13.02 -8.05
CA GLY A 207 14.12 -13.92 -7.99
C GLY A 207 14.26 -14.59 -9.36
N LYS A 208 15.41 -14.46 -10.04
CA LYS A 208 15.76 -15.46 -11.04
C LYS A 208 15.86 -16.75 -10.24
N GLY A 209 14.91 -17.67 -10.47
CA GLY A 209 15.07 -19.03 -10.00
C GLY A 209 16.41 -19.52 -10.53
N GLY A 210 17.39 -19.62 -9.63
CA GLY A 210 18.63 -20.32 -9.87
C GLY A 210 18.44 -21.73 -9.40
#